data_b1929137c6ddbdd11c69e1156d1c2ca8
#
_entry.id   b1929137c6ddbdd11c69e1156d1c2ca8
#
_cell.length_a   1.000
_cell.length_b   1.000
_cell.length_c   1.000
_cell.angle_alpha   90.00
_cell.angle_beta   90.00
_cell.angle_gamma   90.00
#
_symmetry.space_group_name_H-M   'P 1'
#
loop_
_entity.id
_entity.type
_entity.pdbx_description
1 polymer ?
#
loop_
_entity_poly.entity_id
_entity_poly.type
_entity_poly.pdbx_seq_one_letter_code
_entity_poly.pdbx_strand_id
1 'polypeptide(L)'
;MKKLFLIFLFCFVVSCSGVEFVYKNEKNLINPLYQKTKVTTSGTNLSFMNSYLPKFFGESDEHTYNLQINIDEKRTKRSVETNQATSNLRYELRFYYTLTSIKKDCITYEKEIVSYFSIIPKSSGYNYGTDASLEKKYELAIGDNLNQFVSILSDINIDGC
;
A
#
# COMPACT_ATOMS: atom_id res chain seq x y z
N MET A 1 40.94 -39.20 -4.83
CA MET A 1 40.30 -38.36 -3.79
C MET A 1 40.11 -36.90 -4.22
N LYS A 2 41.10 -36.21 -4.80
CA LYS A 2 40.93 -34.78 -5.24
C LYS A 2 39.82 -34.56 -6.29
N LYS A 3 39.61 -35.47 -7.23
CA LYS A 3 38.57 -35.36 -8.27
C LYS A 3 37.14 -35.49 -7.68
N LEU A 4 36.98 -36.33 -6.66
CA LEU A 4 35.69 -36.54 -6.00
C LEU A 4 35.27 -35.30 -5.17
N PHE A 5 36.25 -34.64 -4.55
CA PHE A 5 36.02 -33.39 -3.79
C PHE A 5 35.62 -32.23 -4.70
N LEU A 6 36.14 -32.17 -5.92
CA LEU A 6 35.81 -31.10 -6.89
C LEU A 6 34.39 -31.25 -7.44
N ILE A 7 33.93 -32.50 -7.64
CA ILE A 7 32.53 -32.79 -8.06
C ILE A 7 31.55 -32.42 -6.93
N PHE A 8 31.92 -32.74 -5.68
CA PHE A 8 31.08 -32.38 -4.53
C PHE A 8 30.97 -30.88 -4.34
N LEU A 9 32.05 -30.11 -4.55
CA LEU A 9 32.05 -28.66 -4.50
C LEU A 9 31.17 -28.02 -5.61
N PHE A 10 31.16 -28.65 -6.81
CA PHE A 10 30.35 -28.16 -7.94
C PHE A 10 28.84 -28.35 -7.72
N CYS A 11 28.42 -29.37 -6.97
CA CYS A 11 27.01 -29.60 -6.63
C CYS A 11 26.44 -28.55 -5.66
N PHE A 12 27.28 -27.90 -4.83
CA PHE A 12 26.83 -26.85 -3.93
C PHE A 12 26.59 -25.51 -4.62
N VAL A 13 27.20 -25.25 -5.77
CA VAL A 13 27.07 -23.98 -6.49
C VAL A 13 25.78 -23.93 -7.32
N VAL A 14 25.20 -25.08 -7.65
CA VAL A 14 23.99 -25.17 -8.50
C VAL A 14 22.70 -25.10 -7.68
N SER A 15 22.78 -25.19 -6.34
CA SER A 15 21.59 -25.26 -5.46
C SER A 15 20.98 -23.92 -5.07
N CYS A 16 21.49 -22.78 -5.55
CA CYS A 16 21.02 -21.46 -5.15
C CYS A 16 20.27 -20.66 -6.24
N SER A 17 19.77 -21.32 -7.30
CA SER A 17 19.08 -20.64 -8.40
C SER A 17 17.55 -20.79 -8.39
N GLY A 18 16.93 -20.82 -7.21
CA GLY A 18 15.49 -21.08 -7.08
C GLY A 18 14.75 -20.26 -6.04
N VAL A 19 15.24 -19.07 -5.68
CA VAL A 19 14.38 -18.12 -4.97
C VAL A 19 13.70 -17.25 -6.03
N GLU A 20 12.71 -17.81 -6.68
CA GLU A 20 11.73 -17.04 -7.41
C GLU A 20 10.90 -16.26 -6.37
N PHE A 21 11.19 -14.98 -6.21
CA PHE A 21 10.31 -14.11 -5.45
C PHE A 21 8.95 -14.15 -6.14
N VAL A 22 7.97 -14.78 -5.49
CA VAL A 22 6.57 -14.85 -5.93
C VAL A 22 5.90 -13.46 -5.80
N TYR A 23 6.54 -12.42 -6.36
CA TYR A 23 5.93 -11.14 -6.65
C TYR A 23 5.50 -11.02 -8.10
N LYS A 24 5.37 -12.15 -8.81
CA LYS A 24 4.75 -12.22 -10.13
C LYS A 24 3.25 -12.44 -10.03
N ASN A 25 2.55 -11.56 -9.34
CA ASN A 25 1.19 -11.25 -9.75
C ASN A 25 1.24 -10.06 -10.72
N GLU A 26 1.91 -10.24 -11.83
CA GLU A 26 1.59 -9.54 -13.07
C GLU A 26 0.28 -10.15 -13.67
N LYS A 27 -0.78 -10.19 -12.92
CA LYS A 27 -2.05 -9.78 -13.47
C LYS A 27 -1.82 -8.30 -13.74
N ASN A 28 -1.68 -7.93 -15.01
CA ASN A 28 -1.88 -6.55 -15.45
C ASN A 28 -3.24 -6.15 -14.91
N LEU A 29 -3.27 -5.62 -13.68
CA LEU A 29 -4.45 -5.03 -13.09
C LEU A 29 -4.75 -3.84 -13.97
N ILE A 30 -5.63 -4.05 -14.94
CA ILE A 30 -6.14 -2.98 -15.78
C ILE A 30 -6.98 -2.14 -14.84
N ASN A 31 -6.38 -1.08 -14.33
CA ASN A 31 -7.11 -0.12 -13.51
C ASN A 31 -8.18 0.55 -14.39
N PRO A 32 -9.47 0.27 -14.17
CA PRO A 32 -10.54 0.82 -15.00
C PRO A 32 -10.68 2.33 -14.87
N LEU A 33 -10.08 2.92 -13.83
CA LEU A 33 -10.09 4.35 -13.55
C LEU A 33 -8.88 5.10 -14.12
N TYR A 34 -7.88 4.39 -14.68
CA TYR A 34 -6.65 5.01 -15.15
C TYR A 34 -6.95 6.02 -16.27
N GLN A 35 -6.45 7.25 -16.12
CA GLN A 35 -6.67 8.40 -17.01
C GLN A 35 -8.14 8.77 -17.26
N LYS A 36 -9.08 8.32 -16.40
CA LYS A 36 -10.50 8.63 -16.52
C LYS A 36 -11.07 9.32 -15.28
N THR A 37 -10.22 9.52 -14.26
CA THR A 37 -10.70 9.89 -12.93
C THR A 37 -10.01 11.14 -12.41
N LYS A 38 -10.81 12.10 -11.96
CA LYS A 38 -10.36 13.20 -11.12
C LYS A 38 -10.31 12.72 -9.68
N VAL A 39 -9.14 12.76 -9.04
CA VAL A 39 -8.99 12.33 -7.65
C VAL A 39 -8.92 13.52 -6.73
N THR A 40 -9.69 13.49 -5.64
CA THR A 40 -9.64 14.45 -4.54
C THR A 40 -9.37 13.71 -3.23
N THR A 41 -8.46 14.25 -2.42
CA THR A 41 -8.06 13.65 -1.16
C THR A 41 -8.37 14.55 0.02
N SER A 42 -8.72 13.96 1.15
CA SER A 42 -8.95 14.66 2.42
C SER A 42 -8.48 13.79 3.60
N GLY A 43 -8.28 14.41 4.77
CA GLY A 43 -7.90 13.72 6.00
C GLY A 43 -6.42 13.81 6.33
N THR A 44 -5.83 12.73 6.85
CA THR A 44 -4.45 12.68 7.35
C THR A 44 -3.47 12.12 6.31
N ASN A 45 -2.16 12.41 6.47
CA ASN A 45 -1.07 11.86 5.63
C ASN A 45 -1.19 12.13 4.12
N LEU A 46 -1.77 13.27 3.74
CA LEU A 46 -2.05 13.62 2.34
C LEU A 46 -0.80 13.75 1.48
N SER A 47 0.36 14.15 2.03
CA SER A 47 1.62 14.25 1.30
C SER A 47 2.07 12.91 0.73
N PHE A 48 1.99 11.84 1.53
CA PHE A 48 2.29 10.49 1.08
C PHE A 48 1.28 10.01 0.04
N MET A 49 -0.01 10.22 0.31
CA MET A 49 -1.08 9.84 -0.61
C MET A 49 -0.89 10.48 -1.98
N ASN A 50 -0.71 11.80 -2.03
CA ASN A 50 -0.62 12.56 -3.26
C ASN A 50 0.59 12.16 -4.13
N SER A 51 1.67 11.66 -3.53
CA SER A 51 2.83 11.15 -4.27
C SER A 51 2.57 9.84 -5.03
N TYR A 52 1.55 9.07 -4.60
CA TYR A 52 1.18 7.80 -5.21
C TYR A 52 0.07 7.93 -6.27
N LEU A 53 -0.83 8.90 -6.13
CA LEU A 53 -2.01 9.03 -7.00
C LEU A 53 -1.70 9.03 -8.48
N PRO A 54 -0.69 9.78 -9.00
CA PRO A 54 -0.39 9.78 -10.43
C PRO A 54 0.02 8.40 -10.96
N LYS A 55 0.64 7.56 -10.13
CA LYS A 55 1.04 6.20 -10.51
C LYS A 55 -0.16 5.27 -10.69
N PHE A 56 -1.22 5.47 -9.87
CA PHE A 56 -2.41 4.63 -9.89
C PHE A 56 -3.46 5.11 -10.89
N PHE A 57 -3.69 6.41 -10.95
CA PHE A 57 -4.81 6.97 -11.71
C PHE A 57 -4.39 7.73 -12.96
N GLY A 58 -3.08 8.00 -13.14
CA GLY A 58 -2.58 8.80 -14.26
C GLY A 58 -3.05 10.26 -14.16
N GLU A 59 -2.68 11.03 -15.19
CA GLU A 59 -3.13 12.41 -15.39
C GLU A 59 -3.95 12.47 -16.68
N SER A 60 -5.05 13.20 -16.68
CA SER A 60 -5.91 13.43 -17.85
C SER A 60 -6.69 14.71 -17.67
N ASP A 61 -7.01 15.38 -18.76
CA ASP A 61 -7.88 16.55 -18.80
C ASP A 61 -9.37 16.15 -18.91
N GLU A 62 -9.65 14.94 -19.39
CA GLU A 62 -11.00 14.40 -19.54
C GLU A 62 -11.29 13.38 -18.46
N HIS A 63 -12.31 13.65 -17.63
CA HIS A 63 -12.71 12.78 -16.53
C HIS A 63 -14.12 12.24 -16.73
N THR A 64 -14.27 10.94 -16.55
CA THR A 64 -15.57 10.24 -16.51
C THR A 64 -16.07 10.09 -15.09
N TYR A 65 -15.13 10.02 -14.13
CA TYR A 65 -15.41 9.79 -12.72
C TYR A 65 -14.75 10.83 -11.82
N ASN A 66 -15.37 11.10 -10.69
CA ASN A 66 -14.75 11.73 -9.52
C ASN A 66 -14.51 10.67 -8.46
N LEU A 67 -13.28 10.53 -7.99
CA LEU A 67 -12.91 9.67 -6.88
C LEU A 67 -12.53 10.54 -5.69
N GLN A 68 -13.30 10.45 -4.64
CA GLN A 68 -12.98 11.06 -3.35
C GLN A 68 -12.36 10.01 -2.44
N ILE A 69 -11.21 10.32 -1.84
CA ILE A 69 -10.51 9.45 -0.89
C ILE A 69 -10.33 10.23 0.41
N ASN A 70 -10.97 9.76 1.47
CA ASN A 70 -10.78 10.32 2.81
C ASN A 70 -9.95 9.33 3.65
N ILE A 71 -8.91 9.84 4.32
CA ILE A 71 -8.01 9.05 5.15
C ILE A 71 -8.14 9.47 6.60
N ASP A 72 -8.49 8.52 7.44
CA ASP A 72 -8.55 8.68 8.89
C ASP A 72 -7.46 7.82 9.56
N GLU A 73 -6.75 8.40 10.53
CA GLU A 73 -5.66 7.71 11.22
C GLU A 73 -5.96 7.58 12.72
N LYS A 74 -5.84 6.36 13.21
CA LYS A 74 -5.89 6.05 14.63
C LYS A 74 -4.57 5.45 15.10
N ARG A 75 -3.99 6.04 16.17
CA ARG A 75 -2.78 5.54 16.83
C ARG A 75 -3.12 4.92 18.16
N THR A 76 -2.61 3.72 18.41
CA THR A 76 -2.79 3.02 19.67
C THR A 76 -1.43 2.61 20.23
N LYS A 77 -1.16 3.01 21.48
CA LYS A 77 0.03 2.54 22.22
C LYS A 77 -0.29 1.17 22.82
N ARG A 78 0.52 0.17 22.52
CA ARG A 78 0.51 -1.11 23.24
C ARG A 78 1.74 -1.15 24.13
N SER A 79 1.54 -1.05 25.44
CA SER A 79 2.58 -1.32 26.43
C SER A 79 2.73 -2.84 26.55
N VAL A 80 3.95 -3.33 26.32
CA VAL A 80 4.31 -4.71 26.65
C VAL A 80 5.10 -4.63 27.93
N GLU A 81 4.47 -5.03 29.04
CA GLU A 81 5.00 -5.20 30.40
C GLU A 81 5.65 -4.01 31.12
N THR A 82 5.44 -3.94 32.42
CA THR A 82 5.75 -2.83 33.35
C THR A 82 7.24 -2.47 33.45
N ASN A 83 8.15 -3.27 32.90
CA ASN A 83 9.62 -3.09 32.98
C ASN A 83 10.34 -3.01 31.63
N GLN A 84 9.63 -3.03 30.50
CA GLN A 84 10.26 -2.88 29.19
C GLN A 84 9.84 -1.55 28.56
N ALA A 85 10.81 -0.68 28.33
CA ALA A 85 10.68 0.63 27.69
C ALA A 85 10.25 0.57 26.21
N THR A 86 9.75 -0.56 25.74
CA THR A 86 9.39 -0.78 24.33
C THR A 86 7.89 -0.63 24.15
N SER A 87 7.42 0.59 23.99
CA SER A 87 6.05 0.83 23.57
C SER A 87 5.91 0.57 22.07
N ASN A 88 5.15 -0.45 21.70
CA ASN A 88 4.77 -0.67 20.30
C ASN A 88 3.63 0.30 19.95
N LEU A 89 3.83 1.11 18.90
CA LEU A 89 2.81 1.98 18.34
C LEU A 89 2.14 1.25 17.17
N ARG A 90 0.84 1.01 17.27
CA ARG A 90 0.03 0.48 16.18
C ARG A 90 -0.71 1.63 15.52
N TYR A 91 -0.61 1.68 14.20
CA TYR A 91 -1.31 2.60 13.33
C TYR A 91 -2.41 1.84 12.59
N GLU A 92 -3.57 2.46 12.51
CA GLU A 92 -4.72 2.02 11.73
C GLU A 92 -5.07 3.16 10.79
N LEU A 93 -4.99 2.92 9.48
CA LEU A 93 -5.35 3.86 8.43
C LEU A 93 -6.65 3.37 7.79
N ARG A 94 -7.70 4.17 7.89
CA ARG A 94 -9.01 3.91 7.26
C ARG A 94 -9.14 4.78 6.03
N PHE A 95 -9.34 4.14 4.90
CA PHE A 95 -9.55 4.81 3.62
C PHE A 95 -11.00 4.65 3.23
N TYR A 96 -11.68 5.77 3.06
CA TYR A 96 -13.05 5.83 2.57
C TYR A 96 -13.02 6.29 1.12
N TYR A 97 -13.38 5.42 0.22
CA TYR A 97 -13.44 5.64 -1.22
C TYR A 97 -14.87 5.89 -1.63
N THR A 98 -15.13 7.02 -2.31
CA THR A 98 -16.41 7.32 -2.94
C THR A 98 -16.18 7.63 -4.41
N LEU A 99 -16.68 6.80 -5.30
CA LEU A 99 -16.60 6.95 -6.75
C LEU A 99 -17.94 7.46 -7.30
N THR A 100 -17.91 8.58 -8.00
CA THR A 100 -19.09 9.21 -8.59
C THR A 100 -18.93 9.28 -10.11
N SER A 101 -19.95 8.90 -10.87
CA SER A 101 -20.02 9.13 -12.31
C SER A 101 -20.36 10.59 -12.58
N ILE A 102 -19.49 11.29 -13.32
CA ILE A 102 -19.73 12.69 -13.69
C ILE A 102 -20.91 12.79 -14.65
N LYS A 103 -21.03 11.85 -15.60
CA LYS A 103 -22.07 11.86 -16.63
C LYS A 103 -23.46 11.62 -16.07
N LYS A 104 -23.57 10.74 -15.06
CA LYS A 104 -24.85 10.33 -14.47
C LYS A 104 -25.18 11.02 -13.16
N ASP A 105 -24.22 11.78 -12.61
CA ASP A 105 -24.29 12.48 -11.34
C ASP A 105 -24.76 11.58 -10.17
N CYS A 106 -24.15 10.39 -10.07
CA CYS A 106 -24.52 9.40 -9.06
C CYS A 106 -23.30 8.66 -8.52
N ILE A 107 -23.39 8.21 -7.27
CA ILE A 107 -22.37 7.37 -6.65
C ILE A 107 -22.45 5.98 -7.28
N THR A 108 -21.35 5.55 -7.90
CA THR A 108 -21.24 4.23 -8.55
C THR A 108 -20.65 3.20 -7.61
N TYR A 109 -19.80 3.63 -6.67
CA TYR A 109 -19.15 2.72 -5.74
C TYR A 109 -18.67 3.42 -4.47
N GLU A 110 -18.84 2.74 -3.34
CA GLU A 110 -18.29 3.16 -2.05
C GLU A 110 -17.60 1.99 -1.36
N LYS A 111 -16.46 2.25 -0.73
CA LYS A 111 -15.71 1.23 0.00
C LYS A 111 -14.87 1.81 1.11
N GLU A 112 -14.87 1.14 2.25
CA GLU A 112 -13.87 1.31 3.30
C GLU A 112 -12.83 0.20 3.21
N ILE A 113 -11.54 0.56 3.23
CA ILE A 113 -10.41 -0.35 3.30
C ILE A 113 -9.51 0.10 4.45
N VAL A 114 -9.14 -0.83 5.33
CA VAL A 114 -8.35 -0.54 6.52
C VAL A 114 -6.99 -1.19 6.41
N SER A 115 -5.94 -0.40 6.54
CA SER A 115 -4.54 -0.86 6.58
C SER A 115 -3.97 -0.71 7.98
N TYR A 116 -3.13 -1.66 8.38
CA TYR A 116 -2.48 -1.66 9.69
C TYR A 116 -0.98 -1.80 9.55
N PHE A 117 -0.25 -1.06 10.38
CA PHE A 117 1.16 -1.32 10.61
C PHE A 117 1.57 -0.98 12.03
N SER A 118 2.75 -1.41 12.44
CA SER A 118 3.29 -1.14 13.76
C SER A 118 4.74 -0.72 13.67
N ILE A 119 5.15 0.15 14.61
CA ILE A 119 6.54 0.53 14.81
C ILE A 119 6.91 0.40 16.27
N ILE A 120 8.19 0.14 16.52
CA ILE A 120 8.79 0.19 17.86
C ILE A 120 9.64 1.46 17.89
N PRO A 121 9.21 2.52 18.61
CA PRO A 121 10.02 3.72 18.75
C PRO A 121 11.32 3.40 19.51
N LYS A 122 12.45 3.88 19.04
CA LYS A 122 13.72 3.76 19.77
C LYS A 122 13.67 4.66 21.01
N SER A 123 13.99 4.11 22.17
CA SER A 123 13.81 4.76 23.48
C SER A 123 14.85 5.82 23.82
N SER A 124 15.91 6.03 23.04
CA SER A 124 16.93 7.04 23.34
C SER A 124 17.72 7.51 22.13
N GLY A 125 17.84 8.81 21.97
CA GLY A 125 18.80 9.53 21.13
C GLY A 125 18.65 9.27 19.62
N TYR A 126 18.65 10.32 18.81
CA TYR A 126 18.57 10.29 17.36
C TYR A 126 17.38 9.55 16.74
N ASN A 127 16.28 10.25 16.60
CA ASN A 127 15.02 9.77 15.99
C ASN A 127 15.12 9.50 14.48
N TYR A 128 16.22 9.82 13.81
CA TYR A 128 16.36 9.76 12.35
C TYR A 128 16.01 8.38 11.75
N GLY A 129 16.42 7.28 12.38
CA GLY A 129 16.09 5.94 11.89
C GLY A 129 14.65 5.51 12.15
N THR A 130 13.96 6.16 13.09
CA THR A 130 12.56 5.90 13.41
C THR A 130 11.65 6.61 12.43
N ASP A 131 11.99 7.85 12.06
CA ASP A 131 11.21 8.66 11.13
C ASP A 131 11.24 8.08 9.72
N ALA A 132 12.42 7.71 9.21
CA ALA A 132 12.55 7.05 7.91
C ALA A 132 11.84 5.67 7.87
N SER A 133 11.87 4.92 8.98
CA SER A 133 11.14 3.65 9.09
C SER A 133 9.63 3.87 9.12
N LEU A 134 9.16 4.91 9.78
CA LEU A 134 7.75 5.28 9.83
C LEU A 134 7.25 5.71 8.45
N GLU A 135 7.98 6.60 7.78
CA GLU A 135 7.69 7.03 6.42
C GLU A 135 7.54 5.85 5.47
N LYS A 136 8.49 4.93 5.49
CA LYS A 136 8.44 3.71 4.67
C LYS A 136 7.22 2.83 4.97
N LYS A 137 6.78 2.78 6.22
CA LYS A 137 5.57 2.04 6.62
C LYS A 137 4.30 2.70 6.09
N TYR A 138 4.22 4.04 6.12
CA TYR A 138 3.11 4.77 5.49
C TYR A 138 3.07 4.52 3.99
N GLU A 139 4.20 4.65 3.30
CA GLU A 139 4.30 4.39 1.87
C GLU A 139 3.74 3.02 1.51
N LEU A 140 4.23 1.97 2.18
CA LEU A 140 3.77 0.60 1.93
C LEU A 140 2.28 0.44 2.21
N ALA A 141 1.79 0.93 3.36
CA ALA A 141 0.39 0.80 3.75
C ALA A 141 -0.55 1.52 2.78
N ILE A 142 -0.17 2.71 2.30
CA ILE A 142 -0.94 3.48 1.31
C ILE A 142 -0.91 2.78 -0.05
N GLY A 143 0.27 2.36 -0.51
CA GLY A 143 0.41 1.66 -1.79
C GLY A 143 -0.38 0.36 -1.84
N ASP A 144 -0.32 -0.46 -0.78
CA ASP A 144 -1.07 -1.70 -0.67
C ASP A 144 -2.58 -1.45 -0.63
N ASN A 145 -3.03 -0.40 0.07
CA ASN A 145 -4.44 -0.03 0.14
C ASN A 145 -4.99 0.39 -1.24
N LEU A 146 -4.26 1.22 -1.98
CA LEU A 146 -4.61 1.62 -3.34
C LEU A 146 -4.63 0.42 -4.30
N ASN A 147 -3.64 -0.49 -4.21
CA ASN A 147 -3.62 -1.73 -4.99
C ASN A 147 -4.86 -2.59 -4.71
N GLN A 148 -5.22 -2.74 -3.44
CA GLN A 148 -6.42 -3.49 -3.05
C GLN A 148 -7.69 -2.84 -3.62
N PHE A 149 -7.81 -1.51 -3.55
CA PHE A 149 -8.94 -0.78 -4.11
C PHE A 149 -9.05 -0.99 -5.63
N VAL A 150 -7.95 -0.83 -6.38
CA VAL A 150 -7.93 -1.05 -7.83
C VAL A 150 -8.26 -2.50 -8.18
N SER A 151 -7.76 -3.48 -7.40
CA SER A 151 -8.07 -4.89 -7.59
C SER A 151 -9.56 -5.17 -7.44
N ILE A 152 -10.22 -4.58 -6.44
CA ILE A 152 -11.66 -4.73 -6.24
C ILE A 152 -12.43 -4.13 -7.42
N LEU A 153 -12.02 -2.95 -7.90
CA LEU A 153 -12.69 -2.29 -9.03
C LEU A 153 -12.56 -3.05 -10.34
N SER A 154 -11.46 -3.80 -10.52
CA SER A 154 -11.28 -4.62 -11.74
C SER A 154 -12.27 -5.78 -11.83
N ASP A 155 -12.82 -6.20 -10.70
CA ASP A 155 -13.74 -7.34 -10.60
C ASP A 155 -15.23 -6.94 -10.64
N ILE A 156 -15.52 -5.63 -10.62
CA ILE A 156 -16.91 -5.14 -10.60
C ILE A 156 -17.22 -4.26 -11.81
N ASN A 157 -18.51 -4.18 -12.15
CA ASN A 157 -18.98 -3.22 -13.15
C ASN A 157 -19.26 -1.87 -12.50
N ILE A 158 -18.40 -0.86 -12.79
CA ILE A 158 -18.52 0.50 -12.25
C ILE A 158 -19.45 1.42 -13.05
N ASP A 159 -20.01 0.96 -14.16
CA ASP A 159 -20.88 1.78 -15.02
C ASP A 159 -22.33 1.80 -14.53
N GLY A 160 -22.65 1.06 -13.49
CA GLY A 160 -23.99 0.91 -12.93
C GLY A 160 -24.34 1.98 -11.89
N CYS A 161 -25.30 2.83 -12.17
CA CYS A 161 -26.15 3.52 -11.18
C CYS A 161 -27.59 3.11 -11.39
#